data_f9955c601829065f884e182373f27621
#
_entry.id   f9955c601829065f884e182373f27621
#
_cell.length_a   1.000
_cell.length_b   1.000
_cell.length_c   1.000
_cell.angle_alpha   90.00
_cell.angle_beta   90.00
_cell.angle_gamma   90.00
#
_symmetry.space_group_name_H-M   'P 1'
#
loop_
_entity.id
_entity.type
_entity.pdbx_description
1 polymer ?
#
loop_
_entity_poly.entity_id
_entity_poly.type
_entity_poly.pdbx_seq_one_letter_code
_entity_poly.pdbx_strand_id
1 'polypeptide(L)'
;RDMKPENVLVSKDVTKIADFGLAREIRSRPPYTEYVSTRWYRAPEVLLRSRNYNAPIDVFAVGCIMAELYMLRPLFPGNSEQDMINKVTQVLGTPTQDMWPDGFKLAASRRVKLPTYPKMPLTKLMPNCCPEGIALMDGMMDWNPEKRITCPESLAHAYFQVFGNLLRQGSPGSGLSDLMVVQRVPPQAHRKPHPTSM
;
A
#
# COMPACT_ATOMS: atom_id res chain seq x y z
N ARG A 1 -8.08 -7.78 -4.72
CA ARG A 1 -7.34 -8.49 -3.68
C ARG A 1 -5.85 -8.66 -3.97
N ASP A 2 -5.34 -8.20 -5.12
CA ASP A 2 -3.93 -8.24 -5.54
C ASP A 2 -3.50 -6.90 -6.14
N MET A 3 -3.83 -5.82 -5.44
CA MET A 3 -3.37 -4.49 -5.82
C MET A 3 -1.86 -4.39 -5.59
N LYS A 4 -1.13 -4.08 -6.68
CA LYS A 4 0.32 -3.91 -6.71
C LYS A 4 0.69 -3.06 -7.93
N PRO A 5 1.88 -2.44 -7.99
CA PRO A 5 2.29 -1.59 -9.12
C PRO A 5 2.15 -2.26 -10.48
N GLU A 6 2.47 -3.55 -10.58
CA GLU A 6 2.42 -4.31 -11.84
C GLU A 6 0.98 -4.44 -12.39
N ASN A 7 -0.03 -4.32 -11.52
CA ASN A 7 -1.44 -4.40 -11.90
C ASN A 7 -2.07 -3.01 -12.10
N VAL A 8 -1.29 -1.94 -12.03
CA VAL A 8 -1.73 -0.56 -12.30
C VAL A 8 -1.08 -0.08 -13.60
N LEU A 9 -1.84 -0.16 -14.68
CA LEU A 9 -1.37 0.21 -16.00
C LEU A 9 -1.65 1.69 -16.26
N VAL A 10 -0.64 2.41 -16.73
CA VAL A 10 -0.76 3.83 -17.07
C VAL A 10 -0.45 4.02 -18.54
N SER A 11 -1.35 4.66 -19.27
CA SER A 11 -1.17 5.05 -20.67
C SER A 11 -1.64 6.48 -20.86
N LYS A 12 -0.72 7.40 -21.12
CA LYS A 12 -0.98 8.86 -21.15
C LYS A 12 -1.64 9.28 -19.83
N ASP A 13 -2.85 9.83 -19.90
CA ASP A 13 -3.60 10.34 -18.75
C ASP A 13 -4.60 9.30 -18.18
N VAL A 14 -4.56 8.06 -18.66
CA VAL A 14 -5.50 7.01 -18.26
C VAL A 14 -4.78 5.96 -17.42
N THR A 15 -5.29 5.76 -16.20
CA THR A 15 -4.86 4.68 -15.30
C THR A 15 -5.93 3.59 -15.28
N LYS A 16 -5.52 2.33 -15.46
CA LYS A 16 -6.43 1.16 -15.42
C LYS A 16 -5.87 0.08 -14.50
N ILE A 17 -6.76 -0.55 -13.74
CA ILE A 17 -6.43 -1.75 -12.96
C ILE A 17 -6.49 -2.94 -13.90
N ALA A 18 -5.48 -3.81 -13.84
CA ALA A 18 -5.38 -5.07 -14.58
C ALA A 18 -5.37 -6.27 -13.64
N ASP A 19 -5.40 -7.47 -14.21
CA ASP A 19 -5.36 -8.77 -13.52
C ASP A 19 -6.47 -8.96 -12.48
N PHE A 20 -7.68 -9.21 -12.97
CA PHE A 20 -8.84 -9.53 -12.13
C PHE A 20 -8.94 -11.03 -11.74
N GLY A 21 -7.92 -11.84 -12.03
CA GLY A 21 -7.92 -13.28 -11.74
C GLY A 21 -8.15 -13.61 -10.26
N LEU A 22 -7.77 -12.71 -9.38
CA LEU A 22 -7.97 -12.82 -7.95
C LEU A 22 -9.12 -11.94 -7.40
N ALA A 23 -9.86 -11.23 -8.26
CA ALA A 23 -10.99 -10.42 -7.84
C ALA A 23 -12.16 -11.29 -7.33
N ARG A 24 -12.93 -10.76 -6.41
CA ARG A 24 -14.18 -11.35 -5.90
C ARG A 24 -15.23 -10.30 -5.62
N GLU A 25 -16.48 -10.69 -5.67
CA GLU A 25 -17.57 -9.84 -5.21
C GLU A 25 -17.49 -9.56 -3.72
N ILE A 26 -17.75 -8.32 -3.32
CA ILE A 26 -17.75 -7.86 -1.92
C ILE A 26 -18.70 -8.67 -1.05
N ARG A 27 -19.81 -9.20 -1.62
CA ARG A 27 -20.82 -10.01 -0.93
C ARG A 27 -20.54 -11.51 -0.95
N SER A 28 -19.42 -11.96 -1.53
CA SER A 28 -19.06 -13.39 -1.53
C SER A 28 -18.74 -13.88 -0.11
N ARG A 29 -19.05 -15.16 0.17
CA ARG A 29 -18.82 -15.76 1.49
C ARG A 29 -17.44 -16.40 1.60
N PRO A 30 -16.76 -16.31 2.80
CA PRO A 30 -15.55 -17.07 3.09
C PRO A 30 -15.79 -18.60 3.03
N PRO A 31 -14.71 -19.46 2.90
CA PRO A 31 -13.30 -19.10 3.02
C PRO A 31 -12.69 -18.57 1.73
N TYR A 32 -11.71 -17.64 1.88
CA TYR A 32 -10.97 -17.08 0.75
C TYR A 32 -9.64 -17.78 0.56
N THR A 33 -9.23 -17.96 -0.69
CA THR A 33 -8.02 -18.72 -1.08
C THR A 33 -6.76 -18.04 -0.57
N GLU A 34 -5.81 -18.81 -0.04
CA GLU A 34 -4.46 -18.34 0.28
C GLU A 34 -3.66 -18.13 -1.01
N TYR A 35 -2.86 -17.05 -1.04
CA TYR A 35 -2.15 -16.61 -2.24
C TYR A 35 -0.70 -17.03 -2.30
N VAL A 36 -0.26 -17.34 -3.54
CA VAL A 36 1.15 -17.32 -3.94
C VAL A 36 1.35 -16.07 -4.81
N SER A 37 1.60 -14.91 -4.20
CA SER A 37 1.83 -13.64 -4.90
C SER A 37 2.69 -12.73 -4.02
N THR A 38 3.26 -11.67 -4.59
CA THR A 38 4.03 -10.64 -3.87
C THR A 38 3.28 -10.18 -2.63
N ARG A 39 3.92 -10.26 -1.45
CA ARG A 39 3.29 -9.97 -0.16
C ARG A 39 3.42 -8.51 0.27
N TRP A 40 4.19 -7.72 -0.45
CA TRP A 40 4.63 -6.38 -0.03
C TRP A 40 3.50 -5.37 0.16
N TYR A 41 2.33 -5.64 -0.43
CA TYR A 41 1.14 -4.78 -0.39
C TYR A 41 -0.01 -5.38 0.42
N ARG A 42 0.23 -6.51 1.11
CA ARG A 42 -0.82 -7.19 1.86
C ARG A 42 -1.13 -6.47 3.16
N ALA A 43 -2.41 -6.25 3.38
CA ALA A 43 -2.91 -5.67 4.62
C ALA A 43 -2.66 -6.58 5.84
N PRO A 44 -2.49 -6.01 7.04
CA PRO A 44 -2.16 -6.76 8.26
C PRO A 44 -3.13 -7.90 8.57
N GLU A 45 -4.44 -7.68 8.38
CA GLU A 45 -5.46 -8.70 8.60
C GLU A 45 -5.29 -9.92 7.67
N VAL A 46 -4.80 -9.71 6.44
CA VAL A 46 -4.49 -10.79 5.50
C VAL A 46 -3.20 -11.50 5.90
N LEU A 47 -2.17 -10.77 6.33
CA LEU A 47 -0.93 -11.34 6.85
C LEU A 47 -1.16 -12.19 8.11
N LEU A 48 -2.13 -11.79 8.95
CA LEU A 48 -2.57 -12.55 10.12
C LEU A 48 -3.61 -13.63 9.76
N ARG A 49 -3.83 -13.88 8.45
CA ARG A 49 -4.73 -14.92 7.93
C ARG A 49 -6.15 -14.80 8.45
N SER A 50 -6.68 -13.59 8.51
CA SER A 50 -8.11 -13.38 8.73
C SER A 50 -8.90 -14.12 7.65
N ARG A 51 -9.98 -14.79 8.05
CA ARG A 51 -10.93 -15.40 7.12
C ARG A 51 -12.02 -14.42 6.68
N ASN A 52 -12.12 -13.29 7.37
CA ASN A 52 -13.12 -12.26 7.14
C ASN A 52 -12.40 -10.94 6.82
N TYR A 53 -12.09 -10.72 5.54
CA TYR A 53 -11.53 -9.47 5.03
C TYR A 53 -12.34 -8.98 3.83
N ASN A 54 -12.30 -7.68 3.53
CA ASN A 54 -13.09 -7.07 2.48
C ASN A 54 -12.31 -5.93 1.80
N ALA A 55 -13.00 -5.04 1.06
CA ALA A 55 -12.46 -3.93 0.29
C ALA A 55 -11.33 -3.12 0.98
N PRO A 56 -11.29 -2.91 2.31
CA PRO A 56 -10.19 -2.19 2.96
C PRO A 56 -8.79 -2.76 2.70
N ILE A 57 -8.64 -4.03 2.33
CA ILE A 57 -7.33 -4.61 1.99
C ILE A 57 -6.71 -3.93 0.76
N ASP A 58 -7.54 -3.57 -0.23
CA ASP A 58 -7.08 -2.92 -1.44
C ASP A 58 -6.73 -1.45 -1.17
N VAL A 59 -7.44 -0.79 -0.25
CA VAL A 59 -7.09 0.57 0.21
C VAL A 59 -5.71 0.59 0.88
N PHE A 60 -5.41 -0.40 1.75
CA PHE A 60 -4.09 -0.54 2.34
C PHE A 60 -3.00 -0.70 1.27
N ALA A 61 -3.24 -1.56 0.28
CA ALA A 61 -2.32 -1.77 -0.83
C ALA A 61 -2.09 -0.48 -1.63
N VAL A 62 -3.13 0.32 -1.90
CA VAL A 62 -3.01 1.62 -2.56
C VAL A 62 -2.16 2.59 -1.72
N GLY A 63 -2.33 2.60 -0.40
CA GLY A 63 -1.47 3.37 0.51
C GLY A 63 0.01 2.97 0.39
N CYS A 64 0.31 1.67 0.32
CA CYS A 64 1.66 1.17 0.09
C CYS A 64 2.22 1.59 -1.27
N ILE A 65 1.41 1.50 -2.34
CA ILE A 65 1.80 1.92 -3.70
C ILE A 65 2.06 3.42 -3.73
N MET A 66 1.20 4.23 -3.10
CA MET A 66 1.39 5.68 -3.01
C MET A 66 2.71 6.02 -2.30
N ALA A 67 3.03 5.37 -1.18
CA ALA A 67 4.31 5.54 -0.50
C ALA A 67 5.50 5.15 -1.39
N GLU A 68 5.38 4.05 -2.14
CA GLU A 68 6.41 3.58 -3.06
C GLU A 68 6.68 4.59 -4.20
N LEU A 69 5.66 5.26 -4.72
CA LEU A 69 5.82 6.31 -5.73
C LEU A 69 6.65 7.50 -5.20
N TYR A 70 6.51 7.85 -3.92
CA TYR A 70 7.34 8.89 -3.30
C TYR A 70 8.75 8.43 -2.98
N MET A 71 8.91 7.14 -2.56
CA MET A 71 10.18 6.59 -2.09
C MET A 71 11.00 5.95 -3.22
N LEU A 72 10.39 5.64 -4.37
CA LEU A 72 10.95 4.87 -5.49
C LEU A 72 11.45 3.47 -5.07
N ARG A 73 10.89 2.92 -4.01
CA ARG A 73 11.15 1.57 -3.50
C ARG A 73 9.97 1.10 -2.66
N PRO A 74 9.71 -0.21 -2.58
CA PRO A 74 8.62 -0.75 -1.77
C PRO A 74 8.71 -0.32 -0.30
N LEU A 75 7.56 0.01 0.30
CA LEU A 75 7.50 0.42 1.70
C LEU A 75 7.78 -0.78 2.63
N PHE A 76 7.24 -1.95 2.30
CA PHE A 76 7.32 -3.17 3.11
C PHE A 76 7.89 -4.36 2.33
N PRO A 77 9.18 -4.38 1.93
CA PRO A 77 9.77 -5.48 1.14
C PRO A 77 10.10 -6.69 2.04
N GLY A 78 9.08 -7.44 2.46
CA GLY A 78 9.24 -8.61 3.33
C GLY A 78 9.34 -9.93 2.56
N ASN A 79 10.15 -10.86 3.08
CA ASN A 79 10.41 -12.16 2.47
C ASN A 79 9.48 -13.28 3.00
N SER A 80 8.83 -13.06 4.14
CA SER A 80 7.86 -13.96 4.76
C SER A 80 6.72 -13.17 5.41
N GLU A 81 5.63 -13.84 5.80
CA GLU A 81 4.52 -13.18 6.51
C GLU A 81 4.98 -12.55 7.83
N GLN A 82 5.85 -13.25 8.58
CA GLN A 82 6.39 -12.70 9.83
C GLN A 82 7.32 -11.51 9.56
N ASP A 83 8.14 -11.56 8.51
CA ASP A 83 8.99 -10.44 8.12
C ASP A 83 8.16 -9.24 7.66
N MET A 84 7.06 -9.48 6.93
CA MET A 84 6.10 -8.44 6.57
C MET A 84 5.50 -7.77 7.81
N ILE A 85 5.02 -8.54 8.80
CA ILE A 85 4.49 -7.99 10.06
C ILE A 85 5.56 -7.16 10.77
N ASN A 86 6.81 -7.62 10.82
CA ASN A 86 7.91 -6.87 11.40
C ASN A 86 8.14 -5.52 10.68
N LYS A 87 8.14 -5.52 9.35
CA LYS A 87 8.33 -4.29 8.56
C LYS A 87 7.16 -3.31 8.72
N VAL A 88 5.94 -3.83 8.73
CA VAL A 88 4.74 -3.01 8.97
C VAL A 88 4.79 -2.38 10.37
N THR A 89 5.12 -3.16 11.40
CA THR A 89 5.25 -2.63 12.78
C THR A 89 6.39 -1.63 12.93
N GLN A 90 7.50 -1.79 12.22
CA GLN A 90 8.62 -0.83 12.24
C GLN A 90 8.22 0.55 11.71
N VAL A 91 7.31 0.61 10.75
CA VAL A 91 6.89 1.87 10.13
C VAL A 91 5.63 2.41 10.81
N LEU A 92 4.57 1.61 10.89
CA LEU A 92 3.28 2.07 11.41
C LEU A 92 3.22 2.08 12.95
N GLY A 93 4.26 1.58 13.61
CA GLY A 93 4.25 1.34 15.05
C GLY A 93 3.44 0.09 15.41
N THR A 94 3.63 -0.43 16.61
CA THR A 94 2.83 -1.55 17.10
C THR A 94 1.46 -1.05 17.51
N PRO A 95 0.36 -1.62 16.99
CA PRO A 95 -0.97 -1.23 17.43
C PRO A 95 -1.16 -1.60 18.90
N THR A 96 -2.02 -0.88 19.61
CA THR A 96 -2.50 -1.30 20.93
C THR A 96 -3.73 -2.20 20.78
N GLN A 97 -4.05 -2.94 21.83
CA GLN A 97 -5.24 -3.79 21.83
C GLN A 97 -6.52 -2.99 21.60
N ASP A 98 -6.59 -1.74 22.09
CA ASP A 98 -7.74 -0.86 21.92
C ASP A 98 -7.83 -0.29 20.50
N MET A 99 -6.71 -0.12 19.82
CA MET A 99 -6.70 0.32 18.41
C MET A 99 -7.22 -0.75 17.47
N TRP A 100 -6.87 -2.02 17.71
CA TRP A 100 -7.26 -3.13 16.84
C TRP A 100 -7.49 -4.43 17.64
N PRO A 101 -8.61 -4.55 18.40
CA PRO A 101 -8.89 -5.72 19.24
C PRO A 101 -8.88 -7.05 18.49
N ASP A 102 -9.47 -7.08 17.29
CA ASP A 102 -9.54 -8.31 16.48
C ASP A 102 -8.19 -8.72 15.89
N GLY A 103 -7.32 -7.76 15.59
CA GLY A 103 -5.94 -8.03 15.20
C GLY A 103 -5.15 -8.74 16.28
N PHE A 104 -5.34 -8.38 17.53
CA PHE A 104 -4.72 -9.06 18.66
C PHE A 104 -5.25 -10.48 18.84
N LYS A 105 -6.57 -10.71 18.67
CA LYS A 105 -7.14 -12.07 18.68
C LYS A 105 -6.57 -12.92 17.53
N LEU A 106 -6.46 -12.34 16.33
CA LEU A 106 -5.86 -12.99 15.17
C LEU A 106 -4.38 -13.36 15.44
N ALA A 107 -3.56 -12.40 15.90
CA ALA A 107 -2.16 -12.62 16.21
C ALA A 107 -1.99 -13.74 17.27
N ALA A 108 -2.77 -13.71 18.34
CA ALA A 108 -2.76 -14.74 19.37
C ALA A 108 -3.13 -16.13 18.82
N SER A 109 -4.20 -16.21 18.02
CA SER A 109 -4.64 -17.47 17.41
C SER A 109 -3.62 -18.09 16.46
N ARG A 110 -2.76 -17.26 15.87
CA ARG A 110 -1.69 -17.67 14.94
C ARG A 110 -0.32 -17.74 15.59
N ARG A 111 -0.23 -17.49 16.91
CA ARG A 111 1.03 -17.41 17.66
C ARG A 111 2.04 -16.43 17.05
N VAL A 112 1.53 -15.37 16.40
CA VAL A 112 2.33 -14.29 15.84
C VAL A 112 2.60 -13.28 16.94
N LYS A 113 3.89 -13.01 17.22
CA LYS A 113 4.29 -11.93 18.12
C LYS A 113 4.39 -10.63 17.31
N LEU A 114 3.68 -9.61 17.76
CA LEU A 114 3.86 -8.25 17.25
C LEU A 114 5.05 -7.63 17.99
N PRO A 115 6.14 -7.28 17.29
CA PRO A 115 7.28 -6.63 17.93
C PRO A 115 6.89 -5.21 18.37
N THR A 116 7.54 -4.70 19.42
CA THR A 116 7.23 -3.37 19.95
C THR A 116 8.09 -2.31 19.28
N TYR A 117 7.44 -1.46 18.48
CA TYR A 117 8.05 -0.30 17.84
C TYR A 117 7.16 0.94 18.00
N PRO A 118 7.75 2.12 18.18
CA PRO A 118 7.01 3.38 18.05
C PRO A 118 6.65 3.62 16.57
N LYS A 119 5.56 4.33 16.33
CA LYS A 119 5.21 4.78 14.97
C LYS A 119 6.31 5.67 14.41
N MET A 120 6.79 5.35 13.21
CA MET A 120 7.72 6.20 12.48
C MET A 120 6.94 7.29 11.74
N PRO A 121 7.27 8.57 11.90
CA PRO A 121 6.66 9.61 11.08
C PRO A 121 6.94 9.36 9.58
N LEU A 122 5.90 9.23 8.77
CA LEU A 122 6.03 9.02 7.33
C LEU A 122 6.78 10.16 6.63
N THR A 123 6.76 11.36 7.21
CA THR A 123 7.55 12.51 6.74
C THR A 123 9.07 12.27 6.72
N LYS A 124 9.57 11.36 7.59
CA LYS A 124 10.99 10.96 7.56
C LYS A 124 11.33 10.07 6.36
N LEU A 125 10.36 9.30 5.89
CA LEU A 125 10.53 8.41 4.73
C LEU A 125 10.27 9.16 3.43
N MET A 126 9.37 10.13 3.45
CA MET A 126 8.88 10.87 2.29
C MET A 126 8.91 12.38 2.55
N PRO A 127 10.11 12.99 2.69
CA PRO A 127 10.25 14.42 3.02
C PRO A 127 9.69 15.36 1.93
N ASN A 128 9.52 14.87 0.73
CA ASN A 128 8.96 15.58 -0.43
C ASN A 128 7.43 15.40 -0.58
N CYS A 129 6.79 14.65 0.31
CA CYS A 129 5.35 14.50 0.29
C CYS A 129 4.69 15.64 1.09
N CYS A 130 3.61 16.22 0.54
CA CYS A 130 2.84 17.24 1.26
C CYS A 130 2.13 16.65 2.51
N PRO A 131 1.79 17.48 3.50
CA PRO A 131 1.12 17.02 4.72
C PRO A 131 -0.19 16.27 4.44
N GLU A 132 -0.95 16.70 3.45
CA GLU A 132 -2.20 16.07 3.03
C GLU A 132 -1.97 14.66 2.44
N GLY A 133 -0.88 14.49 1.69
CA GLY A 133 -0.47 13.19 1.17
C GLY A 133 -0.07 12.22 2.28
N ILE A 134 0.68 12.71 3.26
CA ILE A 134 1.04 11.93 4.47
C ILE A 134 -0.22 11.52 5.24
N ALA A 135 -1.16 12.46 5.46
CA ALA A 135 -2.40 12.18 6.17
C ALA A 135 -3.28 11.15 5.43
N LEU A 136 -3.36 11.25 4.11
CA LEU A 136 -4.09 10.28 3.30
C LEU A 136 -3.48 8.88 3.41
N MET A 137 -2.15 8.75 3.27
CA MET A 137 -1.46 7.46 3.41
C MET A 137 -1.60 6.88 4.82
N ASP A 138 -1.53 7.70 5.87
CA ASP A 138 -1.79 7.26 7.25
C ASP A 138 -3.20 6.69 7.40
N GLY A 139 -4.22 7.34 6.82
CA GLY A 139 -5.59 6.83 6.82
C GLY A 139 -5.77 5.55 6.00
N MET A 140 -5.08 5.43 4.86
CA MET A 140 -5.13 4.24 4.01
C MET A 140 -4.44 3.03 4.66
N MET A 141 -3.41 3.26 5.48
CA MET A 141 -2.61 2.21 6.10
C MET A 141 -2.95 1.98 7.58
N ASP A 142 -4.12 2.38 8.06
CA ASP A 142 -4.55 2.06 9.43
C ASP A 142 -4.53 0.54 9.65
N TRP A 143 -4.09 0.13 10.86
CA TRP A 143 -4.06 -1.28 11.26
C TRP A 143 -5.45 -1.90 11.26
N ASN A 144 -6.43 -1.17 11.78
CA ASN A 144 -7.80 -1.63 11.87
C ASN A 144 -8.55 -1.38 10.55
N PRO A 145 -8.94 -2.43 9.81
CA PRO A 145 -9.65 -2.27 8.55
C PRO A 145 -10.97 -1.50 8.67
N GLU A 146 -11.61 -1.50 9.86
CA GLU A 146 -12.84 -0.75 10.09
C GLU A 146 -12.62 0.76 10.27
N LYS A 147 -11.40 1.18 10.65
CA LYS A 147 -10.99 2.58 10.79
C LYS A 147 -10.27 3.11 9.54
N ARG A 148 -9.90 2.21 8.65
CA ARG A 148 -9.20 2.56 7.42
C ARG A 148 -10.11 3.39 6.54
N ILE A 149 -9.58 4.51 6.01
CA ILE A 149 -10.34 5.40 5.12
C ILE A 149 -10.92 4.62 3.93
N THR A 150 -12.15 4.92 3.55
CA THR A 150 -12.81 4.29 2.39
C THR A 150 -12.39 4.96 1.08
N CYS A 151 -12.66 4.32 -0.07
CA CYS A 151 -12.40 4.92 -1.37
C CYS A 151 -13.14 6.25 -1.58
N PRO A 152 -14.46 6.39 -1.27
CA PRO A 152 -15.15 7.68 -1.37
C PRO A 152 -14.52 8.76 -0.50
N GLU A 153 -14.19 8.46 0.76
CA GLU A 153 -13.52 9.39 1.67
C GLU A 153 -12.14 9.78 1.16
N SER A 154 -11.37 8.81 0.64
CA SER A 154 -10.07 9.07 0.03
C SER A 154 -10.18 10.03 -1.14
N LEU A 155 -11.15 9.85 -2.04
CA LEU A 155 -11.38 10.74 -3.17
C LEU A 155 -11.81 12.16 -2.75
N ALA A 156 -12.49 12.29 -1.61
CA ALA A 156 -12.88 13.58 -1.02
C ALA A 156 -11.76 14.23 -0.18
N HIS A 157 -10.63 13.53 0.02
CA HIS A 157 -9.55 14.00 0.89
C HIS A 157 -8.87 15.26 0.35
N ALA A 158 -8.39 16.12 1.26
CA ALA A 158 -7.74 17.38 0.95
C ALA A 158 -6.57 17.23 -0.04
N TYR A 159 -5.88 16.09 -0.04
CA TYR A 159 -4.81 15.78 -1.01
C TYR A 159 -5.25 16.01 -2.45
N PHE A 160 -6.41 15.49 -2.84
CA PHE A 160 -6.92 15.67 -4.21
C PHE A 160 -7.49 17.08 -4.47
N GLN A 161 -7.94 17.77 -3.42
CA GLN A 161 -8.44 19.14 -3.54
C GLN A 161 -7.33 20.16 -3.82
N VAL A 162 -6.18 20.00 -3.14
CA VAL A 162 -4.99 20.84 -3.39
C VAL A 162 -4.54 20.67 -4.85
N PHE A 163 -4.41 19.45 -5.34
CA PHE A 163 -4.03 19.18 -6.73
C PHE A 163 -5.09 19.68 -7.73
N GLY A 164 -6.37 19.49 -7.44
CA GLY A 164 -7.46 20.00 -8.30
C GLY A 164 -7.44 21.51 -8.43
N ASN A 165 -7.08 22.25 -7.38
CA ASN A 165 -6.96 23.69 -7.40
C ASN A 165 -5.71 24.15 -8.17
N LEU A 166 -4.57 23.47 -8.01
CA LEU A 166 -3.35 23.76 -8.78
C LEU A 166 -3.55 23.54 -10.27
N LEU A 167 -4.25 22.47 -10.66
CA LEU A 167 -4.58 22.20 -12.06
C LEU A 167 -5.55 23.23 -12.66
N ARG A 168 -6.44 23.82 -11.86
CA ARG A 168 -7.36 24.88 -12.30
C ARG A 168 -6.70 26.26 -12.38
N GLN A 169 -5.65 26.51 -11.58
CA GLN A 169 -4.92 27.78 -11.54
C GLN A 169 -3.73 27.82 -12.52
N GLY A 170 -3.30 26.67 -13.03
CA GLY A 170 -2.25 26.58 -14.04
C GLY A 170 -2.73 27.16 -15.36
N SER A 171 -2.12 28.26 -15.78
CA SER A 171 -2.31 28.88 -17.13
C SER A 171 -2.04 27.84 -18.22
N PRO A 172 -2.69 27.92 -19.38
CA PRO A 172 -2.45 27.04 -20.51
C PRO A 172 -1.01 27.22 -21.03
N GLY A 173 -0.08 26.38 -20.56
CA GLY A 173 1.33 26.43 -20.96
C GLY A 173 2.32 25.71 -20.05
N SER A 174 2.00 25.49 -18.78
CA SER A 174 2.88 24.68 -17.89
C SER A 174 2.32 23.25 -17.83
N GLY A 175 2.93 22.36 -18.59
CA GLY A 175 2.52 20.97 -18.62
C GLY A 175 2.72 20.28 -17.26
N LEU A 176 1.88 19.30 -16.97
CA LEU A 176 1.96 18.36 -15.84
C LEU A 176 3.36 17.71 -15.67
N SER A 177 4.24 17.85 -16.67
CA SER A 177 5.62 17.37 -16.69
C SER A 177 6.51 17.99 -15.61
N ASP A 178 6.20 19.20 -15.13
CA ASP A 178 7.08 19.90 -14.18
C ASP A 178 6.77 19.59 -12.71
N LEU A 179 5.61 19.02 -12.42
CA LEU A 179 5.17 18.64 -11.06
C LEU A 179 5.39 17.16 -10.73
N MET A 180 5.56 16.31 -11.74
CA MET A 180 5.98 14.92 -11.58
C MET A 180 7.38 14.74 -12.21
N VAL A 181 8.42 15.07 -11.49
CA VAL A 181 9.76 14.54 -11.78
C VAL A 181 9.76 13.06 -11.41
N VAL A 182 9.07 12.27 -12.21
CA VAL A 182 9.30 10.83 -12.26
C VAL A 182 10.64 10.65 -12.97
N GLN A 183 11.72 10.59 -12.21
CA GLN A 183 13.00 10.17 -12.77
C GLN A 183 12.77 8.78 -13.37
N ARG A 184 12.85 8.68 -14.69
CA ARG A 184 12.85 7.40 -15.41
C ARG A 184 14.06 6.61 -14.92
N VAL A 185 13.84 5.62 -14.07
CA VAL A 185 14.86 4.64 -13.75
C VAL A 185 15.14 3.86 -15.05
N PRO A 186 16.40 3.82 -15.55
CA PRO A 186 16.72 3.01 -16.70
C PRO A 186 16.43 1.53 -16.37
N PRO A 187 15.95 0.72 -17.33
CA PRO A 187 15.67 -0.69 -17.10
C PRO A 187 16.95 -1.37 -16.62
N GLN A 188 16.91 -2.00 -15.46
CA GLN A 188 17.99 -2.85 -14.99
C GLN A 188 18.14 -4.01 -15.99
N ALA A 189 19.31 -4.08 -16.62
CA ALA A 189 19.67 -5.18 -17.50
C ALA A 189 19.56 -6.50 -16.72
N HIS A 190 18.68 -7.39 -17.18
CA HIS A 190 18.61 -8.74 -16.67
C HIS A 190 19.98 -9.41 -16.78
N ARG A 191 20.66 -9.61 -15.64
CA ARG A 191 21.85 -10.46 -15.60
C ARG A 191 21.40 -11.88 -15.98
N LYS A 192 21.87 -12.33 -17.15
CA LYS A 192 21.74 -13.73 -17.54
C LYS A 192 22.44 -14.60 -16.49
N PRO A 193 21.85 -15.76 -16.10
CA PRO A 193 22.55 -16.70 -15.24
C PRO A 193 23.82 -17.20 -15.93
N HIS A 194 24.91 -17.24 -15.20
CA HIS A 194 26.16 -17.84 -15.66
C HIS A 194 25.94 -19.35 -15.91
N PRO A 195 26.46 -19.90 -17.01
CA PRO A 195 26.46 -21.35 -17.20
C PRO A 195 27.42 -21.98 -16.20
N THR A 196 26.91 -22.93 -15.44
CA THR A 196 27.69 -23.81 -14.58
C THR A 196 28.60 -24.65 -15.48
N SER A 197 29.90 -24.46 -15.36
CA SER A 197 30.91 -25.36 -15.95
C SER A 197 30.94 -26.66 -15.15
N MET A 198 30.97 -27.74 -15.89
CA MET A 198 31.19 -29.11 -15.42
C MET A 198 32.43 -29.29 -14.56
#